data_7feac183ea8b261019d937a452cbd256
#
_entry.id   7feac183ea8b261019d937a452cbd256
#
_cell.length_a   1.000
_cell.length_b   1.000
_cell.length_c   1.000
_cell.angle_alpha   90.00
_cell.angle_beta   90.00
_cell.angle_gamma   90.00
#
_symmetry.space_group_name_H-M   'P 1'
#
loop_
_entity.id
_entity.type
_entity.pdbx_description
1 polymer ?
#
loop_
_entity_poly.entity_id
_entity_poly.type
_entity_poly.pdbx_seq_one_letter_code
_entity_poly.pdbx_strand_id
1 'polypeptide(L)'
;MKRFVVVLFFVAGTMLGCAQNYYNIPAENFAEKVKVLGVAPIFMDADSDIIHPQKDLLIPLISDLNRKYEPLLVRKLQGTGSFFAVTLLADDPKQLFSSLMARHEKRDDASILYNKYFWKNDEIGAYIKKNRLDAVMVIVVSGLTKTSKLYSSNLLTSLETNFNFLTMTAQIIGPDGTVLWEYPNFRGRLLTYYPLANLQYPDFSESEANLSKNTVVRFKSIDGIRRTLEQKKSDWLLRETPEPEVYGRLFDEITSLVKLSGDKQAKGAAAPDGTPLSPSTESPKPGEPARQAVPTTTPAVQKPAQVPTPKRAVAQPAAPASAPNEIVPATESTK
;
A
#
# COMPACT_ATOMS: atom_id res chain seq x y z
N MET A 1 -40.18 27.97 8.28
CA MET A 1 -39.13 28.17 7.29
C MET A 1 -37.76 28.48 7.89
N LYS A 2 -37.57 29.41 8.82
CA LYS A 2 -36.26 29.75 9.43
C LYS A 2 -35.55 28.57 10.13
N ARG A 3 -36.28 27.65 10.76
CA ARG A 3 -35.68 26.47 11.44
C ARG A 3 -35.15 25.40 10.46
N PHE A 4 -35.74 25.29 9.28
CA PHE A 4 -35.29 24.37 8.23
C PHE A 4 -33.98 24.83 7.57
N VAL A 5 -33.79 26.14 7.42
CA VAL A 5 -32.58 26.74 6.85
C VAL A 5 -31.36 26.52 7.77
N VAL A 6 -31.55 26.60 9.10
CA VAL A 6 -30.49 26.38 10.09
C VAL A 6 -30.02 24.92 10.08
N VAL A 7 -30.97 23.96 9.97
CA VAL A 7 -30.61 22.52 9.87
C VAL A 7 -29.88 22.21 8.59
N LEU A 8 -30.25 22.83 7.46
CA LEU A 8 -29.59 22.65 6.19
C LEU A 8 -28.15 23.19 6.23
N PHE A 9 -27.90 24.32 6.89
CA PHE A 9 -26.56 24.88 7.10
C PHE A 9 -25.69 24.01 8.00
N PHE A 10 -26.28 23.37 9.03
CA PHE A 10 -25.55 22.47 9.92
C PHE A 10 -25.15 21.17 9.20
N VAL A 11 -26.00 20.61 8.34
CA VAL A 11 -25.70 19.42 7.53
C VAL A 11 -24.67 19.73 6.45
N ALA A 12 -24.69 20.92 5.85
CA ALA A 12 -23.68 21.35 4.88
C ALA A 12 -22.30 21.57 5.52
N GLY A 13 -22.25 22.01 6.79
CA GLY A 13 -20.98 22.22 7.53
C GLY A 13 -20.26 20.94 7.94
N THR A 14 -20.98 19.80 8.05
CA THR A 14 -20.36 18.50 8.43
C THR A 14 -19.77 17.72 7.27
N MET A 15 -19.95 18.18 6.02
CA MET A 15 -19.38 17.60 4.81
C MET A 15 -17.96 18.12 4.47
N LEU A 16 -17.31 18.84 5.38
CA LEU A 16 -15.88 19.09 5.33
C LEU A 16 -15.16 17.76 5.67
N GLY A 17 -15.26 16.81 4.74
CA GLY A 17 -14.57 15.54 4.84
C GLY A 17 -13.10 15.81 5.10
N CYS A 18 -12.53 15.14 6.10
CA CYS A 18 -11.10 15.09 6.35
C CYS A 18 -10.43 14.59 5.07
N ALA A 19 -10.01 15.49 4.19
CA ALA A 19 -9.12 15.13 3.10
C ALA A 19 -7.86 14.56 3.74
N GLN A 20 -7.56 13.30 3.48
CA GLN A 20 -6.33 12.67 3.94
C GLN A 20 -5.17 13.48 3.37
N ASN A 21 -4.42 14.13 4.22
CA ASN A 21 -3.32 14.98 3.81
C ASN A 21 -2.02 14.17 3.81
N TYR A 22 -1.55 13.77 2.64
CA TYR A 22 -0.27 13.08 2.43
C TYR A 22 0.92 14.05 2.38
N TYR A 23 0.65 15.35 2.36
CA TYR A 23 1.67 16.39 2.35
C TYR A 23 2.12 16.71 3.77
N ASN A 24 3.43 16.84 3.96
CA ASN A 24 4.03 17.31 5.21
C ASN A 24 4.14 18.84 5.28
N ILE A 25 3.88 19.50 4.16
CA ILE A 25 3.76 20.96 4.03
C ILE A 25 2.39 21.29 3.40
N PRO A 26 1.89 22.53 3.47
CA PRO A 26 0.69 22.93 2.73
C PRO A 26 0.79 22.58 1.25
N ALA A 27 -0.30 22.08 0.66
CA ALA A 27 -0.30 21.61 -0.73
C ALA A 27 0.03 22.74 -1.72
N GLU A 28 -0.38 23.97 -1.42
CA GLU A 28 -0.07 25.17 -2.20
C GLU A 28 1.45 25.42 -2.22
N ASN A 29 2.09 25.34 -1.05
CA ASN A 29 3.54 25.50 -0.92
C ASN A 29 4.30 24.37 -1.64
N PHE A 30 3.75 23.15 -1.64
CA PHE A 30 4.31 22.05 -2.42
C PHE A 30 4.24 22.36 -3.92
N ALA A 31 3.08 22.82 -4.40
CA ALA A 31 2.87 23.16 -5.81
C ALA A 31 3.77 24.30 -6.31
N GLU A 32 4.09 25.26 -5.44
CA GLU A 32 5.01 26.35 -5.76
C GLU A 32 6.46 25.89 -5.80
N LYS A 33 6.87 25.04 -4.85
CA LYS A 33 8.26 24.61 -4.68
C LYS A 33 8.70 23.51 -5.63
N VAL A 34 7.79 22.59 -6.02
CA VAL A 34 8.13 21.40 -6.80
C VAL A 34 7.56 21.50 -8.20
N LYS A 35 8.34 22.03 -9.13
CA LYS A 35 8.01 22.11 -10.56
C LYS A 35 8.72 21.01 -11.36
N VAL A 36 9.97 20.73 -11.03
CA VAL A 36 10.79 19.71 -11.70
C VAL A 36 11.04 18.57 -10.70
N LEU A 37 10.38 17.45 -10.93
CA LEU A 37 10.49 16.27 -10.10
C LEU A 37 11.42 15.23 -10.73
N GLY A 38 12.45 14.80 -10.00
CA GLY A 38 13.22 13.61 -10.34
C GLY A 38 12.55 12.36 -9.73
N VAL A 39 12.53 11.27 -10.47
CA VAL A 39 12.15 9.97 -9.94
C VAL A 39 13.41 9.12 -9.87
N ALA A 40 13.86 8.79 -8.65
CA ALA A 40 14.98 7.88 -8.46
C ALA A 40 14.58 6.46 -8.91
N PRO A 41 15.53 5.59 -9.26
CA PRO A 41 15.23 4.18 -9.47
C PRO A 41 14.48 3.60 -8.26
N ILE A 42 13.57 2.66 -8.49
CA ILE A 42 12.85 2.01 -7.39
C ILE A 42 13.81 1.11 -6.63
N PHE A 43 14.07 1.44 -5.38
CA PHE A 43 14.99 0.72 -4.53
C PHE A 43 14.39 -0.60 -4.04
N MET A 44 15.24 -1.60 -3.87
CA MET A 44 14.93 -2.85 -3.21
C MET A 44 15.76 -2.94 -1.92
N ASP A 45 15.08 -2.88 -0.77
CA ASP A 45 15.73 -3.09 0.53
C ASP A 45 15.88 -4.59 0.80
N ALA A 46 17.03 -5.13 0.39
CA ALA A 46 17.36 -6.54 0.55
C ALA A 46 17.59 -6.94 2.02
N ASP A 47 17.91 -5.98 2.88
CA ASP A 47 18.19 -6.19 4.30
C ASP A 47 16.94 -6.12 5.16
N SER A 48 15.79 -5.72 4.57
CA SER A 48 14.50 -5.75 5.24
C SER A 48 14.01 -7.17 5.54
N ASP A 49 12.92 -7.28 6.29
CA ASP A 49 12.34 -8.53 6.76
C ASP A 49 11.70 -9.35 5.61
N ILE A 50 12.56 -9.88 4.71
CA ILE A 50 12.17 -10.75 3.60
C ILE A 50 12.46 -12.19 3.98
N ILE A 51 11.40 -12.95 4.23
CA ILE A 51 11.46 -14.38 4.55
C ILE A 51 10.95 -15.16 3.35
N HIS A 52 11.89 -15.71 2.58
CA HIS A 52 11.55 -16.58 1.44
C HIS A 52 12.66 -17.61 1.24
N PRO A 53 12.35 -18.92 1.00
CA PRO A 53 13.37 -19.96 0.81
C PRO A 53 14.33 -19.68 -0.34
N GLN A 54 13.87 -18.96 -1.36
CA GLN A 54 14.65 -18.58 -2.56
C GLN A 54 14.84 -17.05 -2.60
N LYS A 55 15.22 -16.43 -1.47
CA LYS A 55 15.44 -14.98 -1.37
C LYS A 55 16.43 -14.47 -2.42
N ASP A 56 17.47 -15.24 -2.70
CA ASP A 56 18.51 -14.89 -3.67
C ASP A 56 18.00 -14.80 -5.13
N LEU A 57 16.90 -15.47 -5.45
CA LEU A 57 16.22 -15.37 -6.75
C LEU A 57 15.09 -14.31 -6.70
N LEU A 58 14.47 -14.12 -5.55
CA LEU A 58 13.39 -13.18 -5.37
C LEU A 58 13.86 -11.72 -5.51
N ILE A 59 14.96 -11.35 -4.86
CA ILE A 59 15.47 -9.98 -4.88
C ILE A 59 15.82 -9.51 -6.29
N PRO A 60 16.59 -10.24 -7.10
CA PRO A 60 16.84 -9.88 -8.49
C PRO A 60 15.55 -9.77 -9.31
N LEU A 61 14.62 -10.73 -9.17
CA LEU A 61 13.33 -10.68 -9.87
C LEU A 61 12.58 -9.38 -9.60
N ILE A 62 12.45 -8.99 -8.32
CA ILE A 62 11.76 -7.75 -7.95
C ILE A 62 12.50 -6.52 -8.48
N SER A 63 13.84 -6.51 -8.39
CA SER A 63 14.66 -5.41 -8.91
C SER A 63 14.49 -5.22 -10.43
N ASP A 64 14.43 -6.32 -11.18
CA ASP A 64 14.21 -6.29 -12.63
C ASP A 64 12.80 -5.80 -12.98
N LEU A 65 11.78 -6.23 -12.23
CA LEU A 65 10.41 -5.76 -12.41
C LEU A 65 10.25 -4.29 -12.04
N ASN A 66 10.90 -3.83 -10.97
CA ASN A 66 10.94 -2.42 -10.61
C ASN A 66 11.45 -1.58 -11.78
N ARG A 67 12.65 -1.92 -12.29
CA ARG A 67 13.27 -1.24 -13.43
C ARG A 67 12.38 -1.27 -14.68
N LYS A 68 11.75 -2.42 -14.96
CA LYS A 68 10.82 -2.57 -16.09
C LYS A 68 9.65 -1.61 -16.03
N TYR A 69 9.14 -1.31 -14.82
CA TYR A 69 7.91 -0.53 -14.64
C TYR A 69 8.13 0.93 -14.19
N GLU A 70 9.35 1.36 -13.86
CA GLU A 70 9.69 2.76 -13.59
C GLU A 70 9.17 3.76 -14.65
N PRO A 71 9.30 3.48 -15.96
CA PRO A 71 8.79 4.39 -17.00
C PRO A 71 7.26 4.54 -16.96
N LEU A 72 6.53 3.54 -16.47
CA LEU A 72 5.08 3.62 -16.29
C LEU A 72 4.72 4.64 -15.19
N LEU A 73 5.43 4.59 -14.06
CA LEU A 73 5.25 5.55 -12.97
C LEU A 73 5.50 6.97 -13.44
N VAL A 74 6.60 7.21 -14.14
CA VAL A 74 6.94 8.55 -14.68
C VAL A 74 5.83 9.07 -15.60
N ARG A 75 5.33 8.25 -16.53
CA ARG A 75 4.21 8.65 -17.39
C ARG A 75 2.94 9.00 -16.60
N LYS A 76 2.64 8.21 -15.54
CA LYS A 76 1.48 8.49 -14.68
C LYS A 76 1.66 9.80 -13.91
N LEU A 77 2.84 10.08 -13.37
CA LEU A 77 3.17 11.35 -12.70
C LEU A 77 3.06 12.54 -13.66
N GLN A 78 3.59 12.43 -14.88
CA GLN A 78 3.43 13.44 -15.94
C GLN A 78 1.95 13.67 -16.27
N GLY A 79 1.15 12.61 -16.31
CA GLY A 79 -0.29 12.67 -16.58
C GLY A 79 -1.11 13.34 -15.47
N THR A 80 -0.55 13.57 -14.27
CA THR A 80 -1.25 14.31 -13.20
C THR A 80 -1.40 15.80 -13.49
N GLY A 81 -0.52 16.37 -14.30
CA GLY A 81 -0.45 17.82 -14.53
C GLY A 81 0.10 18.63 -13.35
N SER A 82 0.50 17.97 -12.27
CA SER A 82 0.99 18.64 -11.04
C SER A 82 2.42 19.17 -11.17
N PHE A 83 3.19 18.64 -12.13
CA PHE A 83 4.59 18.99 -12.34
C PHE A 83 4.82 19.55 -13.75
N PHE A 84 5.72 20.53 -13.85
CA PHE A 84 6.17 21.02 -15.14
C PHE A 84 6.99 19.96 -15.89
N ALA A 85 7.87 19.27 -15.17
CA ALA A 85 8.67 18.18 -15.72
C ALA A 85 8.83 17.04 -14.69
N VAL A 86 8.79 15.80 -15.18
CA VAL A 86 9.12 14.60 -14.39
C VAL A 86 10.15 13.81 -15.17
N THR A 87 11.28 13.50 -14.54
CA THR A 87 12.42 12.82 -15.17
C THR A 87 12.80 11.56 -14.38
N LEU A 88 12.93 10.42 -15.07
CA LEU A 88 13.53 9.22 -14.49
C LEU A 88 15.06 9.38 -14.43
N LEU A 89 15.63 9.13 -13.27
CA LEU A 89 17.09 9.20 -13.07
C LEU A 89 17.71 7.82 -13.33
N ALA A 90 18.85 7.80 -14.00
CA ALA A 90 19.48 6.56 -14.50
C ALA A 90 20.71 6.17 -13.68
N ASP A 91 20.58 6.11 -12.37
CA ASP A 91 21.66 5.67 -11.46
C ASP A 91 21.51 4.18 -11.12
N ASP A 92 22.60 3.57 -10.61
CA ASP A 92 22.53 2.22 -10.06
C ASP A 92 21.70 2.22 -8.76
N PRO A 93 20.59 1.47 -8.71
CA PRO A 93 19.67 1.54 -7.56
C PRO A 93 20.31 1.08 -6.26
N LYS A 94 21.20 0.07 -6.30
CA LYS A 94 21.82 -0.48 -5.08
C LYS A 94 22.85 0.48 -4.51
N GLN A 95 23.70 1.06 -5.36
CA GLN A 95 24.72 2.03 -4.93
C GLN A 95 24.07 3.31 -4.42
N LEU A 96 23.08 3.82 -5.17
CA LEU A 96 22.36 5.02 -4.80
C LEU A 96 21.61 4.84 -3.47
N PHE A 97 20.90 3.72 -3.29
CA PHE A 97 20.20 3.44 -2.04
C PHE A 97 21.15 3.43 -0.83
N SER A 98 22.27 2.75 -0.94
CA SER A 98 23.30 2.68 0.11
C SER A 98 23.90 4.05 0.45
N SER A 99 24.08 4.91 -0.55
CA SER A 99 24.61 6.26 -0.34
C SER A 99 23.62 7.19 0.34
N LEU A 100 22.34 7.14 -0.07
CA LEU A 100 21.30 8.06 0.37
C LEU A 100 20.63 7.64 1.68
N MET A 101 20.44 6.35 1.93
CA MET A 101 19.71 5.83 3.08
C MET A 101 20.51 5.99 4.36
N ALA A 102 19.90 6.58 5.40
CA ALA A 102 20.49 6.70 6.72
C ALA A 102 20.05 5.55 7.64
N ARG A 103 18.75 5.31 7.72
CA ARG A 103 18.14 4.24 8.52
C ARG A 103 16.69 3.99 8.09
N HIS A 104 16.11 2.90 8.53
CA HIS A 104 14.68 2.65 8.44
C HIS A 104 14.11 2.24 9.80
N GLU A 105 12.81 2.41 9.96
CA GLU A 105 12.05 2.01 11.14
C GLU A 105 10.77 1.29 10.72
N LYS A 106 10.46 0.18 11.38
CA LYS A 106 9.18 -0.49 11.24
C LYS A 106 8.10 0.29 11.98
N ARG A 107 7.01 0.65 11.31
CA ARG A 107 5.92 1.47 11.84
C ARG A 107 4.58 0.76 11.67
N ASP A 108 3.67 0.97 12.61
CA ASP A 108 2.30 0.46 12.61
C ASP A 108 1.25 1.52 13.02
N ASP A 109 1.69 2.76 13.14
CA ASP A 109 0.94 3.89 13.66
C ASP A 109 -0.15 4.43 12.70
N ALA A 110 -0.11 4.05 11.43
CA ALA A 110 -1.11 4.42 10.41
C ALA A 110 -2.21 3.36 10.19
N SER A 111 -2.42 2.45 11.15
CA SER A 111 -3.28 1.25 11.04
C SER A 111 -2.81 0.23 9.99
N ILE A 112 -1.62 0.42 9.49
CA ILE A 112 -0.91 -0.47 8.57
C ILE A 112 0.52 -0.64 9.04
N LEU A 113 1.10 -1.78 8.67
CA LEU A 113 2.50 -2.05 8.91
C LEU A 113 3.31 -1.64 7.69
N TYR A 114 4.37 -0.84 7.88
CA TYR A 114 5.27 -0.42 6.81
C TYR A 114 6.66 -0.08 7.35
N ASN A 115 7.68 -0.03 6.48
CA ASN A 115 9.00 0.49 6.80
C ASN A 115 9.06 1.97 6.42
N LYS A 116 9.37 2.84 7.39
CA LYS A 116 9.62 4.26 7.16
C LYS A 116 11.12 4.47 6.98
N TYR A 117 11.50 5.13 5.89
CA TYR A 117 12.90 5.41 5.55
C TYR A 117 13.27 6.83 5.93
N PHE A 118 14.52 6.99 6.38
CA PHE A 118 15.15 8.26 6.71
C PHE A 118 16.43 8.40 5.89
N TRP A 119 16.66 9.56 5.34
CA TRP A 119 17.68 9.82 4.36
C TRP A 119 18.78 10.72 4.91
N LYS A 120 19.97 10.66 4.32
CA LYS A 120 21.07 11.57 4.61
C LYS A 120 20.79 12.88 3.89
N ASN A 121 20.44 13.93 4.63
CA ASN A 121 20.00 15.21 4.06
C ASN A 121 21.02 15.81 3.09
N ASP A 122 22.30 15.80 3.46
CA ASP A 122 23.37 16.37 2.63
C ASP A 122 23.51 15.61 1.31
N GLU A 123 23.45 14.29 1.33
CA GLU A 123 23.55 13.44 0.14
C GLU A 123 22.35 13.61 -0.79
N ILE A 124 21.13 13.64 -0.24
CA ILE A 124 19.90 13.92 -1.00
C ILE A 124 19.96 15.31 -1.61
N GLY A 125 20.37 16.32 -0.84
CA GLY A 125 20.51 17.70 -1.34
C GLY A 125 21.52 17.79 -2.47
N ALA A 126 22.68 17.15 -2.32
CA ALA A 126 23.70 17.09 -3.38
C ALA A 126 23.17 16.37 -4.63
N TYR A 127 22.43 15.27 -4.44
CA TYR A 127 21.82 14.52 -5.55
C TYR A 127 20.78 15.32 -6.34
N ILE A 128 19.89 16.04 -5.64
CA ILE A 128 18.89 16.94 -6.23
C ILE A 128 19.59 18.06 -7.01
N LYS A 129 20.60 18.69 -6.41
CA LYS A 129 21.36 19.78 -7.04
C LYS A 129 22.13 19.32 -8.28
N LYS A 130 22.80 18.14 -8.21
CA LYS A 130 23.53 17.53 -9.33
C LYS A 130 22.62 17.34 -10.55
N ASN A 131 21.37 16.92 -10.31
CA ASN A 131 20.40 16.64 -11.36
C ASN A 131 19.51 17.85 -11.72
N ARG A 132 19.72 19.02 -11.10
CA ARG A 132 18.97 20.27 -11.34
C ARG A 132 17.47 20.10 -11.14
N LEU A 133 17.08 19.49 -10.02
CA LEU A 133 15.71 19.21 -9.65
C LEU A 133 15.24 20.12 -8.52
N ASP A 134 13.91 20.28 -8.37
CA ASP A 134 13.32 20.92 -7.20
C ASP A 134 13.09 19.93 -6.06
N ALA A 135 12.83 18.67 -6.42
CA ALA A 135 12.67 17.56 -5.46
C ALA A 135 12.95 16.23 -6.14
N VAL A 136 13.17 15.19 -5.33
CA VAL A 136 13.30 13.81 -5.79
C VAL A 136 12.24 12.93 -5.15
N MET A 137 11.57 12.10 -5.96
CA MET A 137 10.74 11.01 -5.49
C MET A 137 11.61 9.77 -5.32
N VAL A 138 11.61 9.22 -4.12
CA VAL A 138 12.26 7.96 -3.76
C VAL A 138 11.21 6.93 -3.42
N ILE A 139 11.36 5.73 -3.97
CA ILE A 139 10.44 4.61 -3.75
C ILE A 139 11.25 3.41 -3.29
N VAL A 140 10.78 2.75 -2.24
CA VAL A 140 11.45 1.57 -1.68
C VAL A 140 10.47 0.41 -1.60
N VAL A 141 10.88 -0.72 -2.15
CA VAL A 141 10.25 -2.02 -1.95
C VAL A 141 10.97 -2.75 -0.82
N SER A 142 10.22 -3.18 0.18
CA SER A 142 10.76 -3.82 1.39
C SER A 142 9.88 -4.97 1.86
N GLY A 143 10.48 -5.92 2.57
CA GLY A 143 9.80 -7.03 3.21
C GLY A 143 9.30 -6.68 4.61
N LEU A 144 8.17 -7.27 4.96
CA LEU A 144 7.56 -7.17 6.28
C LEU A 144 6.89 -8.47 6.67
N THR A 145 6.92 -8.76 7.97
CA THR A 145 6.16 -9.87 8.57
C THR A 145 5.10 -9.32 9.50
N LYS A 146 3.88 -9.81 9.32
CA LYS A 146 2.73 -9.50 10.18
C LYS A 146 2.07 -10.79 10.63
N THR A 147 1.81 -10.90 11.93
CA THR A 147 0.96 -11.96 12.47
C THR A 147 -0.47 -11.72 12.01
N SER A 148 -1.07 -12.70 11.38
CA SER A 148 -2.44 -12.64 10.89
C SER A 148 -3.15 -13.95 11.12
N LYS A 149 -4.46 -13.86 11.34
CA LYS A 149 -5.32 -15.02 11.49
C LYS A 149 -5.91 -15.38 10.13
N LEU A 150 -5.54 -16.57 9.64
CA LEU A 150 -6.08 -17.14 8.41
C LEU A 150 -7.25 -18.04 8.74
N TYR A 151 -8.25 -18.02 7.88
CA TYR A 151 -9.37 -18.93 7.94
C TYR A 151 -9.27 -19.92 6.80
N SER A 152 -9.64 -21.15 7.08
CA SER A 152 -9.78 -22.19 6.05
C SER A 152 -10.88 -21.82 5.05
N SER A 153 -10.91 -22.51 3.91
CA SER A 153 -11.90 -22.28 2.84
C SER A 153 -13.34 -22.45 3.32
N ASN A 154 -13.59 -23.27 4.31
CA ASN A 154 -14.91 -23.48 4.92
C ASN A 154 -15.19 -22.57 6.11
N LEU A 155 -14.24 -21.69 6.52
CA LEU A 155 -14.31 -20.77 7.65
C LEU A 155 -14.48 -21.43 9.03
N LEU A 156 -14.38 -22.76 9.15
CA LEU A 156 -14.56 -23.48 10.41
C LEU A 156 -13.32 -23.53 11.25
N THR A 157 -12.16 -23.52 10.63
CA THR A 157 -10.87 -23.52 11.29
C THR A 157 -10.07 -22.27 10.97
N SER A 158 -9.19 -21.90 11.87
CA SER A 158 -8.31 -20.74 11.68
C SER A 158 -6.92 -21.05 12.21
N LEU A 159 -5.91 -20.52 11.54
CA LEU A 159 -4.52 -20.57 11.92
C LEU A 159 -4.00 -19.16 12.13
N GLU A 160 -3.41 -18.90 13.30
CA GLU A 160 -2.66 -17.67 13.54
C GLU A 160 -1.20 -17.93 13.16
N THR A 161 -0.70 -17.22 12.18
CA THR A 161 0.66 -17.39 11.68
C THR A 161 1.27 -16.07 11.23
N ASN A 162 2.58 -16.09 11.06
CA ASN A 162 3.32 -14.97 10.53
C ASN A 162 3.28 -15.00 9.00
N PHE A 163 2.79 -13.89 8.42
CA PHE A 163 2.74 -13.66 7.00
C PHE A 163 3.86 -12.74 6.57
N ASN A 164 4.61 -13.15 5.56
CA ASN A 164 5.63 -12.32 4.95
C ASN A 164 5.16 -11.78 3.60
N PHE A 165 5.37 -10.49 3.35
CA PHE A 165 4.91 -9.79 2.17
C PHE A 165 5.86 -8.63 1.81
N LEU A 166 5.84 -8.23 0.56
CA LEU A 166 6.55 -7.06 0.06
C LEU A 166 5.62 -5.87 0.01
N THR A 167 6.11 -4.71 0.46
CA THR A 167 5.40 -3.44 0.41
C THR A 167 6.17 -2.42 -0.40
N MET A 168 5.49 -1.37 -0.85
CA MET A 168 6.07 -0.24 -1.54
C MET A 168 5.78 1.03 -0.76
N THR A 169 6.82 1.80 -0.41
CA THR A 169 6.71 3.11 0.21
C THR A 169 7.30 4.16 -0.70
N ALA A 170 6.80 5.39 -0.64
CA ALA A 170 7.27 6.48 -1.48
C ALA A 170 7.37 7.79 -0.69
N GLN A 171 8.38 8.59 -0.99
CA GLN A 171 8.58 9.92 -0.41
C GLN A 171 9.04 10.89 -1.48
N ILE A 172 8.57 12.16 -1.41
CA ILE A 172 9.11 13.26 -2.19
C ILE A 172 9.89 14.15 -1.23
N ILE A 173 11.16 14.37 -1.54
CA ILE A 173 12.13 15.02 -0.66
C ILE A 173 12.67 16.26 -1.35
N GLY A 174 12.71 17.36 -0.61
CA GLY A 174 13.28 18.63 -1.06
C GLY A 174 14.79 18.70 -0.94
N PRO A 175 15.42 19.75 -1.48
CA PRO A 175 16.88 19.91 -1.51
C PRO A 175 17.50 20.14 -0.10
N ASP A 176 16.70 20.46 0.89
CA ASP A 176 17.07 20.57 2.30
C ASP A 176 16.92 19.26 3.09
N GLY A 177 16.57 18.15 2.40
CA GLY A 177 16.31 16.86 3.02
C GLY A 177 14.91 16.76 3.67
N THR A 178 14.09 17.81 3.59
CA THR A 178 12.73 17.77 4.14
C THR A 178 11.84 16.85 3.31
N VAL A 179 11.14 15.93 3.97
CA VAL A 179 10.11 15.10 3.34
C VAL A 179 8.87 15.95 3.12
N LEU A 180 8.61 16.30 1.87
CA LEU A 180 7.50 17.18 1.45
C LEU A 180 6.18 16.41 1.35
N TRP A 181 6.24 15.15 0.92
CA TRP A 181 5.12 14.24 0.75
C TRP A 181 5.57 12.80 1.03
N GLU A 182 4.68 11.98 1.59
CA GLU A 182 5.00 10.57 1.86
C GLU A 182 3.78 9.64 1.71
N TYR A 183 4.06 8.39 1.31
CA TYR A 183 3.11 7.30 1.17
C TYR A 183 3.73 6.00 1.72
N PRO A 184 3.06 5.28 2.64
CA PRO A 184 1.89 5.71 3.39
C PRO A 184 2.21 6.87 4.35
N ASN A 185 1.20 7.68 4.69
CA ASN A 185 1.37 8.78 5.63
C ASN A 185 0.81 8.36 6.99
N PHE A 186 1.65 8.41 8.02
CA PHE A 186 1.29 8.06 9.40
C PHE A 186 0.23 8.98 10.04
N ARG A 187 -0.01 10.17 9.47
CA ARG A 187 -1.01 11.14 9.98
C ARG A 187 -2.43 10.80 9.55
N GLY A 188 -2.60 9.94 8.55
CA GLY A 188 -3.89 9.53 8.04
C GLY A 188 -4.16 8.04 8.25
N ARG A 189 -5.44 7.66 8.43
CA ARG A 189 -5.84 6.26 8.33
C ARG A 189 -5.92 5.90 6.87
N LEU A 190 -5.06 4.99 6.43
CA LEU A 190 -5.23 4.33 5.14
C LEU A 190 -6.33 3.28 5.29
N LEU A 191 -7.42 3.46 4.55
CA LEU A 191 -8.49 2.46 4.50
C LEU A 191 -8.07 1.23 3.69
N THR A 192 -7.15 1.42 2.74
CA THR A 192 -6.64 0.36 1.87
C THR A 192 -5.16 0.58 1.62
N TYR A 193 -4.36 -0.40 1.96
CA TYR A 193 -2.94 -0.47 1.63
C TYR A 193 -2.65 -1.87 1.10
N TYR A 194 -2.36 -1.94 -0.16
CA TYR A 194 -2.12 -3.22 -0.80
C TYR A 194 -0.63 -3.56 -0.78
N PRO A 195 -0.25 -4.76 -0.34
CA PRO A 195 1.11 -5.22 -0.53
C PRO A 195 1.42 -5.34 -2.02
N LEU A 196 2.67 -5.12 -2.38
CA LEU A 196 3.18 -5.41 -3.73
C LEU A 196 3.06 -6.91 -4.03
N ALA A 197 3.45 -7.75 -3.08
CA ALA A 197 3.31 -9.20 -3.21
C ALA A 197 3.19 -9.87 -1.84
N ASN A 198 2.23 -10.77 -1.70
CA ASN A 198 2.24 -11.75 -0.62
C ASN A 198 3.17 -12.89 -1.02
N LEU A 199 4.14 -13.21 -0.18
CA LEU A 199 5.13 -14.24 -0.46
C LEU A 199 4.64 -15.66 -0.12
N GLN A 200 3.53 -15.75 0.62
CA GLN A 200 2.89 -16.99 1.02
C GLN A 200 1.47 -17.08 0.49
N TYR A 201 0.96 -18.30 0.39
CA TYR A 201 -0.44 -18.54 0.05
C TYR A 201 -1.34 -18.21 1.25
N PRO A 202 -2.56 -17.65 1.04
CA PRO A 202 -3.47 -17.31 2.12
C PRO A 202 -4.31 -18.52 2.58
N ASP A 203 -3.78 -19.73 2.50
CA ASP A 203 -4.45 -20.96 2.89
C ASP A 203 -3.50 -21.94 3.59
N PHE A 204 -4.05 -22.93 4.27
CA PHE A 204 -3.32 -23.99 4.95
C PHE A 204 -4.12 -25.30 4.88
N SER A 205 -3.43 -26.40 5.07
CA SER A 205 -4.06 -27.71 5.16
C SER A 205 -4.70 -27.90 6.55
N GLU A 206 -6.02 -28.02 6.61
CA GLU A 206 -6.76 -28.23 7.85
C GLU A 206 -6.36 -29.55 8.53
N SER A 207 -6.11 -30.60 7.74
CA SER A 207 -5.66 -31.89 8.27
C SER A 207 -4.29 -31.77 8.93
N GLU A 208 -3.36 -31.04 8.34
CA GLU A 208 -2.05 -30.77 8.95
C GLU A 208 -2.18 -29.88 10.18
N ALA A 209 -3.03 -28.85 10.15
CA ALA A 209 -3.26 -27.96 11.29
C ALA A 209 -3.85 -28.71 12.49
N ASN A 210 -4.72 -29.70 12.26
CA ASN A 210 -5.31 -30.53 13.31
C ASN A 210 -4.32 -31.56 13.89
N LEU A 211 -3.33 -31.98 13.09
CA LEU A 211 -2.33 -32.97 13.51
C LEU A 211 -1.06 -32.34 14.09
N SER A 212 -0.74 -31.11 13.72
CA SER A 212 0.49 -30.45 14.13
C SER A 212 0.21 -29.04 14.64
N LYS A 213 0.79 -28.71 15.80
CA LYS A 213 0.77 -27.32 16.33
C LYS A 213 1.59 -26.33 15.50
N ASN A 214 2.38 -26.83 14.56
CA ASN A 214 3.35 -26.05 13.75
C ASN A 214 3.01 -26.12 12.25
N THR A 215 1.77 -25.87 11.89
CA THR A 215 1.40 -25.78 10.47
C THR A 215 2.05 -24.56 9.83
N VAL A 216 2.82 -24.80 8.78
CA VAL A 216 3.51 -23.73 8.03
C VAL A 216 2.73 -23.43 6.76
N VAL A 217 2.41 -22.17 6.57
CA VAL A 217 1.82 -21.69 5.31
C VAL A 217 2.87 -21.73 4.21
N ARG A 218 2.49 -22.29 3.04
CA ARG A 218 3.44 -22.51 1.93
C ARG A 218 3.85 -21.21 1.28
N PHE A 219 5.13 -21.10 0.97
CA PHE A 219 5.65 -20.01 0.14
C PHE A 219 5.23 -20.20 -1.33
N LYS A 220 4.98 -19.09 -2.00
CA LYS A 220 4.77 -19.05 -3.44
C LYS A 220 6.10 -19.32 -4.15
N SER A 221 6.07 -20.02 -5.28
CA SER A 221 7.26 -20.19 -6.11
C SER A 221 7.64 -18.85 -6.76
N ILE A 222 8.92 -18.70 -7.10
CA ILE A 222 9.43 -17.51 -7.82
C ILE A 222 8.63 -17.25 -9.12
N ASP A 223 8.33 -18.31 -9.89
CA ASP A 223 7.52 -18.20 -11.11
C ASP A 223 6.06 -17.82 -10.81
N GLY A 224 5.52 -18.26 -9.67
CA GLY A 224 4.20 -17.85 -9.20
C GLY A 224 4.16 -16.36 -8.88
N ILE A 225 5.17 -15.86 -8.17
CA ILE A 225 5.31 -14.43 -7.85
C ILE A 225 5.49 -13.62 -9.13
N ARG A 226 6.38 -14.06 -10.03
CA ARG A 226 6.59 -13.42 -11.33
C ARG A 226 5.29 -13.29 -12.12
N ARG A 227 4.55 -14.39 -12.29
CA ARG A 227 3.27 -14.39 -13.02
C ARG A 227 2.27 -13.41 -12.41
N THR A 228 2.17 -13.37 -11.09
CA THR A 228 1.27 -12.43 -10.39
C THR A 228 1.64 -10.97 -10.65
N LEU A 229 2.96 -10.65 -10.60
CA LEU A 229 3.43 -9.28 -10.77
C LEU A 229 3.46 -8.82 -12.24
N GLU A 230 3.56 -9.74 -13.20
CA GLU A 230 3.50 -9.47 -14.63
C GLU A 230 2.09 -9.60 -15.22
N GLN A 231 1.12 -10.08 -14.43
CA GLN A 231 -0.27 -10.18 -14.84
C GLN A 231 -0.76 -8.82 -15.31
N LYS A 232 -1.32 -8.78 -16.51
CA LYS A 232 -1.85 -7.56 -17.11
C LYS A 232 -3.23 -7.26 -16.56
N LYS A 233 -3.52 -6.00 -16.41
CA LYS A 233 -4.84 -5.52 -16.04
C LYS A 233 -5.82 -5.79 -17.20
N SER A 234 -6.98 -6.35 -16.88
CA SER A 234 -8.06 -6.49 -17.85
C SER A 234 -9.03 -5.31 -17.75
N ASP A 235 -9.52 -4.82 -18.90
CA ASP A 235 -10.59 -3.83 -18.93
C ASP A 235 -11.95 -4.49 -18.60
N TRP A 236 -13.01 -3.68 -18.56
CA TRP A 236 -14.38 -4.18 -18.29
C TRP A 236 -14.91 -5.15 -19.34
N LEU A 237 -14.31 -5.22 -20.53
CA LEU A 237 -14.58 -6.20 -21.58
C LEU A 237 -13.64 -7.41 -21.52
N LEU A 238 -12.90 -7.60 -20.45
CA LEU A 238 -11.91 -8.66 -20.24
C LEU A 238 -10.76 -8.64 -21.26
N ARG A 239 -10.51 -7.50 -21.92
CA ARG A 239 -9.35 -7.33 -22.81
C ARG A 239 -8.14 -6.94 -21.98
N GLU A 240 -7.02 -7.60 -22.24
CA GLU A 240 -5.75 -7.25 -21.57
C GLU A 240 -5.29 -5.84 -21.98
N THR A 241 -4.94 -5.05 -20.97
CA THR A 241 -4.25 -3.78 -21.17
C THR A 241 -2.74 -3.98 -21.15
N PRO A 242 -1.94 -3.05 -21.70
CA PRO A 242 -0.47 -3.17 -21.61
C PRO A 242 0.07 -2.95 -20.19
N GLU A 243 -0.77 -2.53 -19.23
CA GLU A 243 -0.36 -2.23 -17.88
C GLU A 243 -0.36 -3.47 -16.98
N PRO A 244 0.68 -3.66 -16.12
CA PRO A 244 0.67 -4.69 -15.09
C PRO A 244 -0.39 -4.34 -14.04
N GLU A 245 -1.16 -5.32 -13.59
CA GLU A 245 -2.26 -5.10 -12.65
C GLU A 245 -1.77 -4.55 -11.31
N VAL A 246 -0.77 -5.20 -10.72
CA VAL A 246 -0.28 -4.86 -9.37
C VAL A 246 0.47 -3.54 -9.36
N TYR A 247 1.49 -3.39 -10.20
CA TYR A 247 2.25 -2.14 -10.30
C TYR A 247 1.38 -0.98 -10.77
N GLY A 248 0.51 -1.23 -11.76
CA GLY A 248 -0.42 -0.22 -12.27
C GLY A 248 -1.31 0.33 -11.18
N ARG A 249 -1.91 -0.54 -10.35
CA ARG A 249 -2.76 -0.14 -9.21
C ARG A 249 -1.98 0.66 -8.16
N LEU A 250 -0.80 0.21 -7.75
CA LEU A 250 0.03 0.93 -6.77
C LEU A 250 0.46 2.31 -7.30
N PHE A 251 0.84 2.40 -8.57
CA PHE A 251 1.22 3.66 -9.18
C PHE A 251 0.01 4.60 -9.36
N ASP A 252 -1.17 4.07 -9.69
CA ASP A 252 -2.42 4.86 -9.72
C ASP A 252 -2.73 5.43 -8.34
N GLU A 253 -2.56 4.64 -7.28
CA GLU A 253 -2.77 5.09 -5.91
C GLU A 253 -1.78 6.19 -5.55
N ILE A 254 -0.47 5.95 -5.69
CA ILE A 254 0.59 6.94 -5.40
C ILE A 254 0.33 8.24 -6.17
N THR A 255 0.08 8.17 -7.47
CA THR A 255 -0.10 9.36 -8.31
C THR A 255 -1.39 10.12 -8.02
N SER A 256 -2.46 9.40 -7.64
CA SER A 256 -3.73 10.03 -7.23
C SER A 256 -3.58 10.86 -5.96
N LEU A 257 -2.69 10.43 -5.04
CA LEU A 257 -2.42 11.09 -3.76
C LEU A 257 -1.42 12.26 -3.88
N VAL A 258 -0.62 12.26 -4.94
CA VAL A 258 0.29 13.38 -5.29
C VAL A 258 -0.44 14.45 -6.10
N LYS A 259 -1.60 14.13 -6.69
CA LYS A 259 -2.34 15.09 -7.51
C LYS A 259 -2.87 16.24 -6.65
N LEU A 260 -2.54 17.47 -7.05
CA LEU A 260 -3.03 18.69 -6.40
C LEU A 260 -4.53 18.89 -6.71
N SER A 261 -5.33 19.16 -5.68
CA SER A 261 -6.79 19.31 -5.80
C SER A 261 -7.25 20.55 -6.57
N GLY A 262 -6.32 21.38 -7.10
CA GLY A 262 -6.60 22.65 -7.77
C GLY A 262 -7.14 22.56 -9.21
N ASP A 263 -7.02 21.42 -9.88
CA ASP A 263 -7.36 21.30 -11.32
C ASP A 263 -8.87 21.14 -11.62
N LYS A 264 -9.74 21.20 -10.63
CA LYS A 264 -11.20 21.14 -10.87
C LYS A 264 -11.79 22.45 -11.42
N GLN A 265 -11.05 23.56 -11.42
CA GLN A 265 -11.57 24.87 -11.81
C GLN A 265 -11.24 25.31 -13.24
N ALA A 266 -10.33 24.65 -13.95
CA ALA A 266 -9.92 25.07 -15.30
C ALA A 266 -10.75 24.49 -16.45
N LYS A 267 -11.69 23.57 -16.19
CA LYS A 267 -12.56 23.00 -17.25
C LYS A 267 -13.96 23.61 -17.33
N GLY A 268 -14.25 24.63 -16.52
CA GLY A 268 -15.56 25.30 -16.45
C GLY A 268 -15.66 26.68 -17.11
N ALA A 269 -14.58 27.19 -17.70
CA ALA A 269 -14.57 28.53 -18.26
C ALA A 269 -14.25 28.52 -19.77
N ALA A 270 -15.19 28.07 -20.60
CA ALA A 270 -15.24 28.42 -22.01
C ALA A 270 -16.61 28.05 -22.57
N ALA A 271 -17.55 28.95 -22.52
CA ALA A 271 -18.42 29.36 -23.61
C ALA A 271 -19.25 30.56 -23.17
N PRO A 272 -19.19 31.66 -23.83
CA PRO A 272 -20.32 32.54 -23.90
C PRO A 272 -21.02 32.35 -25.24
N ASP A 273 -22.27 32.60 -25.17
CA ASP A 273 -23.10 33.16 -26.26
C ASP A 273 -23.99 32.21 -27.01
N GLY A 274 -25.27 32.62 -27.00
CA GLY A 274 -26.12 32.51 -28.15
C GLY A 274 -27.51 31.91 -27.96
N THR A 275 -28.44 32.72 -27.41
CA THR A 275 -29.84 32.85 -27.88
C THR A 275 -30.90 31.84 -27.43
N PRO A 276 -32.05 32.30 -26.94
CA PRO A 276 -33.15 31.50 -26.42
C PRO A 276 -34.18 31.17 -27.52
N LEU A 277 -34.66 29.98 -27.54
CA LEU A 277 -35.93 29.62 -28.17
C LEU A 277 -36.79 28.81 -27.23
N SER A 278 -37.92 29.39 -26.84
CA SER A 278 -39.08 28.82 -26.14
C SER A 278 -40.01 28.06 -27.11
N PRO A 279 -41.18 27.55 -26.64
CA PRO A 279 -41.38 26.21 -26.09
C PRO A 279 -42.37 25.41 -26.98
N SER A 280 -42.45 24.13 -26.82
CA SER A 280 -43.62 23.33 -27.25
C SER A 280 -43.90 22.20 -26.30
N THR A 281 -44.96 22.36 -25.63
CA THR A 281 -46.10 21.55 -25.19
C THR A 281 -46.14 20.14 -25.81
N GLU A 282 -46.21 19.10 -24.98
CA GLU A 282 -47.30 18.12 -24.93
C GLU A 282 -46.98 16.92 -24.04
N SER A 283 -47.86 16.70 -23.07
CA SER A 283 -48.11 15.39 -22.41
C SER A 283 -49.10 14.58 -23.22
N PRO A 284 -49.27 13.23 -23.08
CA PRO A 284 -49.84 12.70 -21.83
C PRO A 284 -49.33 11.30 -21.40
N LYS A 285 -49.57 10.96 -20.16
CA LYS A 285 -49.71 9.67 -19.51
C LYS A 285 -50.76 8.77 -20.16
N PRO A 286 -50.84 7.41 -19.99
CA PRO A 286 -50.98 6.74 -18.69
C PRO A 286 -50.39 5.30 -18.63
N GLY A 287 -50.38 4.70 -17.43
CA GLY A 287 -50.41 3.24 -17.29
C GLY A 287 -49.60 2.66 -16.15
N GLU A 288 -50.12 2.70 -14.95
CA GLU A 288 -49.75 1.86 -13.80
C GLU A 288 -50.41 0.48 -13.95
N PRO A 289 -49.77 -0.61 -13.47
CA PRO A 289 -50.46 -1.29 -12.39
C PRO A 289 -49.59 -1.69 -11.20
N ALA A 290 -50.20 -1.61 -10.05
CA ALA A 290 -49.83 -1.97 -8.72
C ALA A 290 -49.19 -3.34 -8.57
N ARG A 291 -48.12 -3.46 -7.77
CA ARG A 291 -47.68 -4.73 -7.18
C ARG A 291 -47.72 -4.64 -5.66
N GLN A 292 -48.42 -5.60 -5.13
CA GLN A 292 -48.78 -5.85 -3.75
C GLN A 292 -47.55 -5.97 -2.82
N ALA A 293 -47.70 -5.41 -1.63
CA ALA A 293 -46.81 -5.57 -0.51
C ALA A 293 -46.93 -6.98 0.08
N VAL A 294 -45.77 -7.61 0.32
CA VAL A 294 -45.64 -8.83 1.10
C VAL A 294 -45.09 -8.45 2.48
N PRO A 295 -45.69 -8.89 3.58
CA PRO A 295 -45.24 -8.53 4.92
C PRO A 295 -43.99 -9.30 5.33
N THR A 296 -42.94 -8.58 5.69
CA THR A 296 -41.70 -9.13 6.24
C THR A 296 -41.86 -9.37 7.74
N THR A 297 -41.93 -10.62 8.13
CA THR A 297 -41.83 -11.06 9.53
C THR A 297 -40.37 -11.04 9.98
N THR A 298 -40.07 -10.23 10.96
CA THR A 298 -38.78 -10.16 11.65
C THR A 298 -38.67 -11.30 12.66
N PRO A 299 -37.61 -12.12 12.65
CA PRO A 299 -37.36 -13.06 13.74
C PRO A 299 -36.65 -12.35 14.89
N ALA A 300 -37.11 -12.60 16.09
CA ALA A 300 -36.57 -12.12 17.34
C ALA A 300 -35.14 -12.64 17.58
N VAL A 301 -34.25 -11.71 17.95
CA VAL A 301 -32.86 -11.99 18.35
C VAL A 301 -32.88 -12.66 19.73
N GLN A 302 -32.47 -13.92 19.79
CA GLN A 302 -32.15 -14.61 21.04
C GLN A 302 -30.74 -14.22 21.52
N LYS A 303 -30.67 -13.79 22.76
CA LYS A 303 -29.47 -13.43 23.51
C LYS A 303 -28.60 -14.69 23.72
N PRO A 304 -27.30 -14.68 23.39
CA PRO A 304 -26.42 -15.84 23.65
C PRO A 304 -26.17 -16.00 25.15
N ALA A 305 -26.25 -17.25 25.61
CA ALA A 305 -25.91 -17.66 26.96
C ALA A 305 -24.39 -17.54 27.20
N GLN A 306 -24.02 -17.09 28.39
CA GLN A 306 -22.63 -17.00 28.85
C GLN A 306 -22.03 -18.38 29.04
N VAL A 307 -20.89 -18.63 28.37
CA VAL A 307 -20.04 -19.81 28.57
C VAL A 307 -19.10 -19.54 29.74
N PRO A 308 -18.93 -20.44 30.69
CA PRO A 308 -18.04 -20.26 31.84
C PRO A 308 -16.57 -20.38 31.42
N THR A 309 -15.76 -19.46 31.94
CA THR A 309 -14.31 -19.37 31.75
C THR A 309 -13.59 -20.52 32.41
N PRO A 310 -12.70 -21.26 31.75
CA PRO A 310 -11.89 -22.30 32.42
C PRO A 310 -10.79 -21.65 33.27
N LYS A 311 -10.64 -22.13 34.51
CA LYS A 311 -9.58 -21.75 35.46
C LYS A 311 -8.20 -22.07 34.88
N ARG A 312 -7.35 -21.05 34.86
CA ARG A 312 -5.93 -21.11 34.51
C ARG A 312 -5.18 -22.00 35.52
N ALA A 313 -4.68 -23.14 35.08
CA ALA A 313 -3.72 -23.95 35.85
C ALA A 313 -2.35 -23.26 35.82
N VAL A 314 -1.78 -23.05 36.99
CA VAL A 314 -0.43 -22.51 37.19
C VAL A 314 0.56 -23.61 36.83
N ALA A 315 1.40 -23.39 35.84
CA ALA A 315 2.48 -24.30 35.49
C ALA A 315 3.68 -24.09 36.43
N GLN A 316 4.14 -25.20 37.01
CA GLN A 316 5.36 -25.30 37.81
C GLN A 316 6.61 -25.10 36.92
N PRO A 317 7.67 -24.43 37.39
CA PRO A 317 8.89 -24.28 36.62
C PRO A 317 9.68 -25.58 36.52
N ALA A 318 10.12 -25.94 35.33
CA ALA A 318 10.97 -27.10 35.05
C ALA A 318 12.41 -26.82 35.49
N ALA A 319 13.05 -27.85 36.05
CA ALA A 319 14.44 -27.87 36.49
C ALA A 319 15.44 -27.71 35.32
N PRO A 320 16.65 -27.17 35.56
CA PRO A 320 17.62 -26.93 34.49
C PRO A 320 18.26 -28.23 33.99
N ALA A 321 18.34 -28.36 32.67
CA ALA A 321 19.00 -29.46 31.99
C ALA A 321 20.52 -29.35 32.10
N SER A 322 21.15 -30.49 32.34
CA SER A 322 22.57 -30.75 32.48
C SER A 322 23.36 -30.35 31.22
N ALA A 323 24.56 -29.79 31.40
CA ALA A 323 25.51 -29.40 30.38
C ALA A 323 26.02 -30.57 29.51
N PRO A 324 26.29 -30.37 28.24
CA PRO A 324 26.89 -31.43 27.40
C PRO A 324 28.41 -31.50 27.61
N ASN A 325 28.91 -32.76 27.64
CA ASN A 325 30.28 -33.17 27.79
C ASN A 325 31.20 -32.52 26.73
N GLU A 326 32.30 -31.98 27.22
CA GLU A 326 33.45 -31.49 26.50
C GLU A 326 34.18 -32.68 25.81
N ILE A 327 34.28 -32.66 24.48
CA ILE A 327 35.06 -33.61 23.70
C ILE A 327 36.46 -33.03 23.52
N VAL A 328 37.46 -33.68 24.15
CA VAL A 328 38.87 -33.37 23.99
C VAL A 328 39.37 -33.88 22.61
N PRO A 329 40.04 -33.08 21.80
CA PRO A 329 40.65 -33.56 20.52
C PRO A 329 41.94 -34.32 20.80
N ALA A 330 42.05 -35.50 20.23
CA ALA A 330 43.28 -36.32 20.22
C ALA A 330 44.36 -35.65 19.31
N THR A 331 45.54 -35.48 19.90
CA THR A 331 46.75 -35.07 19.22
C THR A 331 47.28 -36.21 18.37
N GLU A 332 47.34 -36.02 17.06
CA GLU A 332 48.00 -36.93 16.10
C GLU A 332 49.50 -36.56 16.03
N SER A 333 50.33 -37.56 16.38
CA SER A 333 51.80 -37.49 16.37
C SER A 333 52.32 -37.94 15.04
N THR A 334 53.06 -37.06 14.38
CA THR A 334 53.75 -37.28 13.10
C THR A 334 55.00 -38.11 13.27
N LYS A 335 55.20 -39.05 12.40
CA LYS A 335 56.50 -39.58 12.01
C LYS A 335 56.67 -39.43 10.50
#